data_45f7abe93985fa44f02868975d90694d
#
_entry.id   45f7abe93985fa44f02868975d90694d
#
_cell.length_a   1.000
_cell.length_b   1.000
_cell.length_c   1.000
_cell.angle_alpha   90.00
_cell.angle_beta   90.00
_cell.angle_gamma   90.00
#
_symmetry.space_group_name_H-M   'P 1'
#
loop_
_entity.id
_entity.type
_entity.pdbx_description
1 polymer ?
#
loop_
_entity_poly.entity_id
_entity_poly.type
_entity_poly.pdbx_seq_one_letter_code
_entity_poly.pdbx_strand_id
1 'polypeptide(L)'
;MFTPLKLGTNHMLGVDNYVPLTTNNFEVRIYNMDGSSPTEFSDLLTLSTAEIGEIIEEQDSIVVHYGNGLIKFPSKVNYSDVTWTLNCYCEPNVLEALREWRKQIYDPATEKMGLPSQYMRQVYFLRYDGQGNVRDAIRCPGTWISGLHNGAQNQEGGSVVQVSVDFVISKAIYLTKSDLNS
;
A
#
# COMPACT_ATOMS: atom_id res chain seq x y z
N MET A 1 25.59 21.50 -22.42
CA MET A 1 25.96 20.35 -23.27
C MET A 1 25.77 19.11 -22.43
N PHE A 2 24.74 18.31 -22.68
CA PHE A 2 24.51 17.10 -21.92
C PHE A 2 25.46 16.01 -22.42
N THR A 3 26.28 15.47 -21.53
CA THR A 3 27.11 14.31 -21.86
C THR A 3 26.18 13.09 -21.88
N PRO A 4 26.01 12.42 -23.05
CA PRO A 4 25.18 11.23 -23.07
C PRO A 4 25.78 10.18 -22.14
N LEU A 5 24.96 9.61 -21.27
CA LEU A 5 25.30 8.40 -20.53
C LEU A 5 25.75 7.37 -21.56
N LYS A 6 27.00 6.91 -21.48
CA LYS A 6 27.50 5.86 -22.36
C LYS A 6 26.72 4.58 -22.08
N LEU A 7 25.69 4.35 -22.87
CA LEU A 7 25.00 3.05 -22.95
C LEU A 7 25.95 2.06 -23.66
N GLY A 8 27.09 1.78 -23.04
CA GLY A 8 27.94 0.68 -23.45
C GLY A 8 27.32 -0.62 -23.00
N THR A 9 27.35 -1.61 -23.85
CA THR A 9 26.76 -2.96 -23.71
C THR A 9 27.13 -3.72 -22.43
N ASN A 10 28.04 -3.25 -21.63
CA ASN A 10 28.51 -3.91 -20.40
C ASN A 10 28.33 -3.02 -19.15
N HIS A 11 27.65 -1.87 -19.24
CA HIS A 11 27.53 -0.96 -18.11
C HIS A 11 26.62 -1.46 -16.98
N MET A 12 25.70 -2.36 -17.26
CA MET A 12 24.79 -2.93 -16.26
C MET A 12 25.33 -4.25 -15.66
N LEU A 13 26.25 -4.92 -16.34
CA LEU A 13 26.86 -6.16 -15.86
C LEU A 13 28.11 -5.81 -15.02
N GLY A 14 27.99 -5.91 -13.72
CA GLY A 14 29.10 -5.73 -12.77
C GLY A 14 29.07 -4.43 -11.95
N VAL A 15 27.95 -3.71 -11.97
CA VAL A 15 27.75 -2.56 -11.08
C VAL A 15 26.56 -2.86 -10.18
N ASP A 16 26.82 -3.15 -8.92
CA ASP A 16 25.79 -3.50 -7.91
C ASP A 16 24.69 -2.44 -7.73
N ASN A 17 24.94 -1.23 -8.24
CA ASN A 17 24.00 -0.12 -8.14
C ASN A 17 22.84 -0.16 -9.16
N TYR A 18 22.88 -1.04 -10.15
CA TYR A 18 21.86 -1.16 -11.20
C TYR A 18 21.03 -2.45 -11.12
N VAL A 19 21.01 -3.08 -9.95
CA VAL A 19 20.11 -4.23 -9.72
C VAL A 19 18.68 -3.74 -9.69
N PRO A 20 17.79 -4.22 -10.59
CA PRO A 20 16.42 -3.78 -10.62
C PRO A 20 15.67 -4.28 -9.38
N LEU A 21 14.75 -3.46 -8.86
CA LEU A 21 13.75 -3.91 -7.89
C LEU A 21 12.75 -4.83 -8.62
N THR A 22 12.50 -5.99 -8.05
CA THR A 22 11.55 -6.96 -8.60
C THR A 22 10.17 -6.79 -7.96
N THR A 23 9.12 -7.02 -8.73
CA THR A 23 7.73 -6.82 -8.27
C THR A 23 7.28 -7.83 -7.22
N ASN A 24 8.00 -8.93 -7.03
CA ASN A 24 7.71 -9.98 -6.06
C ASN A 24 8.40 -9.79 -4.70
N ASN A 25 9.28 -8.81 -4.57
CA ASN A 25 10.00 -8.53 -3.32
C ASN A 25 9.36 -7.35 -2.58
N PHE A 26 8.15 -7.56 -2.10
CA PHE A 26 7.42 -6.55 -1.33
C PHE A 26 6.78 -7.15 -0.08
N GLU A 27 6.47 -6.27 0.85
CA GLU A 27 5.81 -6.62 2.11
C GLU A 27 4.86 -5.48 2.51
N VAL A 28 3.72 -5.84 3.09
CA VAL A 28 2.77 -4.90 3.65
C VAL A 28 2.70 -5.14 5.15
N ARG A 29 2.99 -4.12 5.95
CA ARG A 29 2.89 -4.19 7.41
C ARG A 29 1.84 -3.24 7.94
N ILE A 30 1.08 -3.70 8.93
CA ILE A 30 -0.01 -2.97 9.52
C ILE A 30 0.28 -2.72 11.00
N TYR A 31 0.33 -1.47 11.36
CA TYR A 31 0.55 -1.01 12.73
C TYR A 31 -0.68 -0.29 13.28
N ASN A 32 -0.79 -0.22 14.59
CA ASN A 32 -1.76 0.67 15.23
C ASN A 32 -1.56 2.11 14.77
N MET A 33 -2.56 2.95 14.93
CA MET A 33 -2.53 4.33 14.43
C MET A 33 -1.36 5.15 14.98
N ASP A 34 -0.94 4.87 16.19
CA ASP A 34 0.22 5.50 16.86
C ASP A 34 1.58 4.98 16.32
N GLY A 35 1.58 3.90 15.53
CA GLY A 35 2.79 3.28 15.00
C GLY A 35 3.63 2.53 16.05
N SER A 36 3.16 2.41 17.28
CA SER A 36 3.93 1.86 18.41
C SER A 36 4.12 0.34 18.31
N SER A 37 3.14 -0.36 17.77
CA SER A 37 3.15 -1.82 17.67
C SER A 37 2.41 -2.31 16.42
N PRO A 38 2.83 -3.44 15.83
CA PRO A 38 2.05 -4.09 14.80
C PRO A 38 0.69 -4.49 15.35
N THR A 39 -0.32 -4.52 14.49
CA THR A 39 -1.63 -5.05 14.86
C THR A 39 -1.56 -6.56 15.07
N GLU A 40 -2.49 -7.12 15.82
CA GLU A 40 -2.59 -8.57 16.08
C GLU A 40 -2.61 -9.39 14.78
N PHE A 41 -3.20 -8.82 13.72
CA PHE A 41 -3.34 -9.50 12.42
C PHE A 41 -2.23 -9.15 11.42
N SER A 42 -1.25 -8.32 11.78
CA SER A 42 -0.24 -7.81 10.84
C SER A 42 0.51 -8.94 10.14
N ASP A 43 1.05 -9.87 10.90
CA ASP A 43 1.86 -10.97 10.35
C ASP A 43 1.05 -11.90 9.46
N LEU A 44 -0.19 -12.22 9.87
CA LEU A 44 -1.11 -13.04 9.10
C LEU A 44 -1.42 -12.40 7.75
N LEU A 45 -1.79 -11.14 7.74
CA LEU A 45 -2.17 -10.42 6.54
C LEU A 45 -0.96 -10.20 5.62
N THR A 46 0.21 -9.91 6.19
CA THR A 46 1.47 -9.79 5.46
C THR A 46 1.80 -11.09 4.70
N LEU A 47 1.78 -12.23 5.38
CA LEU A 47 2.09 -13.54 4.78
C LEU A 47 1.05 -14.00 3.77
N SER A 48 -0.18 -13.53 3.88
CA SER A 48 -1.28 -13.88 2.99
C SER A 48 -1.36 -12.99 1.75
N THR A 49 -0.55 -11.96 1.66
CA THR A 49 -0.57 -10.99 0.56
C THR A 49 -0.21 -11.67 -0.76
N ALA A 50 -1.11 -11.59 -1.73
CA ALA A 50 -0.89 -12.06 -3.10
C ALA A 50 -0.50 -10.91 -4.03
N GLU A 51 -1.24 -9.81 -3.96
CA GLU A 51 -1.05 -8.64 -4.83
C GLU A 51 -1.46 -7.38 -4.10
N ILE A 52 -0.82 -6.26 -4.45
CA ILE A 52 -1.22 -4.94 -4.01
C ILE A 52 -1.25 -3.99 -5.19
N GLY A 53 -2.31 -3.19 -5.26
CA GLY A 53 -2.49 -2.15 -6.26
C GLY A 53 -1.50 -1.01 -6.10
N GLU A 54 -1.40 -0.19 -7.10
CA GLU A 54 -0.54 0.99 -7.14
C GLU A 54 -1.11 2.11 -6.25
N ILE A 55 -0.22 2.78 -5.51
CA ILE A 55 -0.55 4.03 -4.81
C ILE A 55 -0.33 5.16 -5.80
N ILE A 56 -1.42 5.79 -6.24
CA ILE A 56 -1.36 6.91 -7.17
C ILE A 56 -1.53 8.21 -6.38
N GLU A 57 -0.58 9.11 -6.54
CA GLU A 57 -0.62 10.46 -6.01
C GLU A 57 -0.92 11.42 -7.17
N GLU A 58 -2.03 12.12 -7.08
CA GLU A 58 -2.45 13.12 -8.06
C GLU A 58 -2.52 14.49 -7.41
N GLN A 59 -2.09 15.49 -8.14
CA GLN A 59 -2.14 16.87 -7.69
C GLN A 59 -3.01 17.71 -8.62
N ASP A 60 -4.06 18.28 -8.06
CA ASP A 60 -4.90 19.24 -8.76
C ASP A 60 -4.13 20.50 -9.10
N SER A 61 -4.59 21.24 -10.11
CA SER A 61 -4.02 22.53 -10.49
C SER A 61 -5.07 23.64 -10.46
N ILE A 62 -4.67 24.81 -9.98
CA ILE A 62 -5.45 26.04 -10.06
C ILE A 62 -4.91 26.84 -11.26
N VAL A 63 -5.81 27.23 -12.14
CA VAL A 63 -5.50 28.06 -13.30
C VAL A 63 -5.74 29.53 -12.96
N VAL A 64 -4.71 30.35 -13.10
CA VAL A 64 -4.79 31.80 -12.93
C VAL A 64 -4.53 32.47 -14.27
N HIS A 65 -5.44 33.35 -14.67
CA HIS A 65 -5.31 34.17 -15.86
C HIS A 65 -4.40 35.37 -15.57
N TYR A 66 -3.35 35.52 -16.35
CA TYR A 66 -2.42 36.64 -16.25
C TYR A 66 -2.24 37.30 -17.62
N GLY A 67 -2.89 38.44 -17.82
CA GLY A 67 -2.92 39.08 -19.11
C GLY A 67 -3.55 38.18 -20.18
N ASN A 68 -2.85 37.92 -21.28
CA ASN A 68 -3.27 37.03 -22.35
C ASN A 68 -2.78 35.58 -22.14
N GLY A 69 -2.16 35.27 -20.99
CA GLY A 69 -1.61 33.95 -20.66
C GLY A 69 -2.34 33.25 -19.54
N LEU A 70 -2.04 31.95 -19.40
CA LEU A 70 -2.53 31.09 -18.32
C LEU A 70 -1.31 30.58 -17.52
N ILE A 71 -1.39 30.70 -16.20
CA ILE A 71 -0.40 30.12 -15.29
C ILE A 71 -1.11 29.08 -14.43
N LYS A 72 -0.52 27.88 -14.32
CA LYS A 72 -1.04 26.80 -13.48
C LYS A 72 -0.22 26.72 -12.20
N PHE A 73 -0.91 26.69 -11.07
CA PHE A 73 -0.33 26.49 -9.75
C PHE A 73 -0.80 25.16 -9.18
N PRO A 74 0.05 24.44 -8.43
CA PRO A 74 -0.35 23.21 -7.75
C PRO A 74 -1.39 23.51 -6.67
N SER A 75 -2.36 22.63 -6.52
CA SER A 75 -3.42 22.69 -5.51
C SER A 75 -3.37 21.45 -4.60
N LYS A 76 -4.50 20.86 -4.30
CA LYS A 76 -4.63 19.73 -3.37
C LYS A 76 -3.98 18.47 -3.95
N VAL A 77 -3.39 17.68 -3.06
CA VAL A 77 -2.93 16.33 -3.37
C VAL A 77 -4.02 15.35 -2.98
N ASN A 78 -4.36 14.45 -3.89
CA ASN A 78 -5.30 13.36 -3.69
C ASN A 78 -4.57 12.03 -3.87
N TYR A 79 -4.95 11.04 -3.08
CA TYR A 79 -4.45 9.68 -3.18
C TYR A 79 -5.56 8.77 -3.66
N SER A 80 -5.25 7.85 -4.58
CA SER A 80 -6.21 6.84 -5.00
C SER A 80 -6.39 5.77 -3.93
N ASP A 81 -7.57 5.15 -3.92
CA ASP A 81 -7.79 3.94 -3.16
C ASP A 81 -6.93 2.80 -3.72
N VAL A 82 -6.45 1.94 -2.84
CA VAL A 82 -5.57 0.82 -3.20
C VAL A 82 -6.28 -0.49 -2.94
N THR A 83 -6.37 -1.32 -3.96
CA THR A 83 -6.89 -2.68 -3.81
C THR A 83 -5.77 -3.62 -3.37
N TRP A 84 -6.03 -4.39 -2.35
CA TRP A 84 -5.12 -5.38 -1.78
C TRP A 84 -5.75 -6.76 -1.85
N THR A 85 -5.09 -7.69 -2.53
CA THR A 85 -5.56 -9.06 -2.73
C THR A 85 -4.78 -10.00 -1.82
N LEU A 86 -5.50 -10.84 -1.09
CA LEU A 86 -4.96 -11.81 -0.15
C LEU A 86 -5.42 -13.22 -0.50
N ASN A 87 -4.54 -14.19 -0.28
CA ASN A 87 -4.89 -15.61 -0.33
C ASN A 87 -5.56 -16.05 0.97
N CYS A 88 -6.66 -16.76 0.85
CA CYS A 88 -7.35 -17.29 2.01
C CYS A 88 -6.88 -18.70 2.34
N TYR A 89 -6.64 -18.94 3.63
CA TYR A 89 -6.31 -20.23 4.19
C TYR A 89 -7.41 -20.68 5.16
N CYS A 90 -7.53 -22.00 5.37
CA CYS A 90 -8.50 -22.53 6.33
C CYS A 90 -8.13 -22.13 7.76
N GLU A 91 -6.84 -22.24 8.08
CA GLU A 91 -6.24 -21.76 9.32
C GLU A 91 -4.81 -21.28 9.01
N PRO A 92 -4.44 -20.07 9.40
CA PRO A 92 -5.23 -19.02 10.06
C PRO A 92 -6.25 -18.33 9.14
N ASN A 93 -7.38 -17.87 9.70
CA ASN A 93 -8.50 -17.33 8.93
C ASN A 93 -8.34 -15.85 8.61
N VAL A 94 -7.87 -15.56 7.40
CA VAL A 94 -7.66 -14.19 6.88
C VAL A 94 -8.97 -13.40 6.82
N LEU A 95 -10.07 -14.06 6.44
CA LEU A 95 -11.38 -13.42 6.35
C LEU A 95 -11.90 -12.94 7.71
N GLU A 96 -11.65 -13.70 8.76
CA GLU A 96 -12.05 -13.33 10.11
C GLU A 96 -11.33 -12.07 10.57
N ALA A 97 -10.01 -12.02 10.38
CA ALA A 97 -9.20 -10.85 10.68
C ALA A 97 -9.67 -9.58 9.94
N LEU A 98 -9.98 -9.70 8.65
CA LEU A 98 -10.50 -8.59 7.86
C LEU A 98 -11.90 -8.15 8.30
N ARG A 99 -12.77 -9.10 8.65
CA ARG A 99 -14.11 -8.82 9.16
C ARG A 99 -14.07 -8.15 10.53
N GLU A 100 -13.19 -8.57 11.41
CA GLU A 100 -12.97 -7.91 12.70
C GLU A 100 -12.49 -6.48 12.54
N TRP A 101 -11.51 -6.24 11.64
CA TRP A 101 -11.10 -4.88 11.32
C TRP A 101 -12.27 -4.07 10.75
N ARG A 102 -13.03 -4.62 9.81
CA ARG A 102 -14.20 -3.95 9.22
C ARG A 102 -15.28 -3.65 10.26
N LYS A 103 -15.51 -4.57 11.22
CA LYS A 103 -16.46 -4.41 12.31
C LYS A 103 -16.08 -3.24 13.24
N GLN A 104 -14.80 -2.94 13.40
CA GLN A 104 -14.36 -1.76 14.14
C GLN A 104 -14.76 -0.44 13.46
N ILE A 105 -15.00 -0.44 12.15
CA ILE A 105 -15.47 0.72 11.40
C ILE A 105 -16.98 0.86 11.53
N TYR A 106 -17.71 -0.21 11.27
CA TYR A 106 -19.16 -0.29 11.37
C TYR A 106 -19.58 -1.69 11.84
N ASP A 107 -20.29 -1.72 12.94
CA ASP A 107 -20.86 -2.96 13.46
C ASP A 107 -22.33 -3.10 12.99
N PRO A 108 -22.64 -4.03 12.09
CA PRO A 108 -24.00 -4.20 11.56
C PRO A 108 -25.02 -4.68 12.59
N ALA A 109 -24.55 -5.27 13.70
CA ALA A 109 -25.46 -5.75 14.77
C ALA A 109 -25.97 -4.61 15.65
N THR A 110 -25.15 -3.60 15.87
CA THR A 110 -25.47 -2.45 16.71
C THR A 110 -25.73 -1.18 15.94
N GLU A 111 -25.52 -1.21 14.61
CA GLU A 111 -25.61 -0.05 13.69
C GLU A 111 -24.76 1.16 14.09
N LYS A 112 -23.68 0.90 14.85
CA LYS A 112 -22.77 1.96 15.33
C LYS A 112 -21.52 2.05 14.48
N MET A 113 -21.06 3.27 14.29
CA MET A 113 -19.75 3.56 13.73
C MET A 113 -18.71 3.69 14.84
N GLY A 114 -17.53 3.11 14.62
CA GLY A 114 -16.40 3.24 15.51
C GLY A 114 -15.72 4.62 15.42
N LEU A 115 -14.86 4.89 16.40
CA LEU A 115 -14.05 6.10 16.37
C LEU A 115 -12.84 5.92 15.45
N PRO A 116 -12.36 6.97 14.77
CA PRO A 116 -11.18 6.90 13.89
C PRO A 116 -9.94 6.29 14.56
N SER A 117 -9.73 6.58 15.84
CA SER A 117 -8.63 6.02 16.64
C SER A 117 -8.70 4.50 16.81
N GLN A 118 -9.87 3.91 16.64
CA GLN A 118 -10.10 2.47 16.81
C GLN A 118 -9.86 1.68 15.52
N TYR A 119 -10.24 2.24 14.37
CA TYR A 119 -10.20 1.50 13.11
C TYR A 119 -9.11 1.96 12.16
N MET A 120 -8.66 3.22 12.23
CA MET A 120 -7.56 3.68 11.40
C MET A 120 -6.26 2.99 11.80
N ARG A 121 -5.49 2.63 10.80
CA ARG A 121 -4.20 1.94 10.96
C ARG A 121 -3.11 2.71 10.22
N GLN A 122 -1.88 2.43 10.57
CA GLN A 122 -0.71 2.88 9.86
C GLN A 122 -0.18 1.72 9.03
N VAL A 123 -0.26 1.85 7.72
CA VAL A 123 0.17 0.81 6.78
C VAL A 123 1.50 1.20 6.16
N TYR A 124 2.42 0.25 6.12
CA TYR A 124 3.72 0.39 5.46
C TYR A 124 3.76 -0.54 4.25
N PHE A 125 4.14 0.03 3.13
CA PHE A 125 4.46 -0.70 1.91
C PHE A 125 5.97 -0.71 1.76
N LEU A 126 6.58 -1.88 1.86
CA LEU A 126 8.03 -2.07 1.85
C LEU A 126 8.43 -2.80 0.57
N ARG A 127 9.50 -2.35 -0.06
CA ARG A 127 10.14 -3.02 -1.19
C ARG A 127 11.56 -3.38 -0.83
N TYR A 128 11.92 -4.63 -1.11
CA TYR A 128 13.23 -5.18 -0.78
C TYR A 128 14.08 -5.39 -2.02
N ASP A 129 15.39 -5.34 -1.83
CA ASP A 129 16.33 -5.83 -2.84
C ASP A 129 16.45 -7.37 -2.75
N GLY A 130 17.22 -7.96 -3.69
CA GLY A 130 17.49 -9.40 -3.69
C GLY A 130 18.28 -9.91 -2.47
N GLN A 131 18.75 -9.02 -1.60
CA GLN A 131 19.50 -9.33 -0.38
C GLN A 131 18.66 -9.18 0.90
N GLY A 132 17.39 -8.78 0.77
CA GLY A 132 16.49 -8.57 1.90
C GLY A 132 16.61 -7.20 2.59
N ASN A 133 17.35 -6.25 2.00
CA ASN A 133 17.38 -4.90 2.55
C ASN A 133 16.22 -4.07 2.00
N VAL A 134 15.59 -3.27 2.86
CA VAL A 134 14.56 -2.32 2.45
C VAL A 134 15.19 -1.23 1.58
N ARG A 135 14.67 -1.05 0.37
CA ARG A 135 15.14 -0.05 -0.59
C ARG A 135 14.18 1.10 -0.78
N ASP A 136 12.91 0.81 -0.60
CA ASP A 136 11.84 1.80 -0.72
C ASP A 136 10.77 1.48 0.31
N ALA A 137 10.22 2.50 0.93
CA ALA A 137 9.15 2.33 1.90
C ALA A 137 8.21 3.53 1.85
N ILE A 138 6.91 3.22 1.83
CA ILE A 138 5.84 4.20 1.87
C ILE A 138 5.04 3.97 3.15
N ARG A 139 4.93 5.00 3.96
CA ARG A 139 4.12 5.00 5.18
C ARG A 139 2.80 5.70 4.92
N CYS A 140 1.69 5.01 5.14
CA CYS A 140 0.34 5.53 4.94
C CYS A 140 -0.40 5.59 6.29
N PRO A 141 -0.33 6.71 7.02
CA PRO A 141 -1.09 6.90 8.24
C PRO A 141 -2.56 7.18 7.95
N GLY A 142 -3.44 6.69 8.80
CA GLY A 142 -4.88 6.91 8.68
C GLY A 142 -5.54 6.07 7.58
N THR A 143 -4.97 4.93 7.25
CA THR A 143 -5.54 3.97 6.29
C THR A 143 -6.63 3.14 6.95
N TRP A 144 -7.72 2.90 6.21
CA TRP A 144 -8.84 2.09 6.65
C TRP A 144 -9.48 1.35 5.48
N ILE A 145 -10.27 0.29 5.77
CA ILE A 145 -10.92 -0.55 4.78
C ILE A 145 -12.27 0.06 4.37
N SER A 146 -12.41 0.48 3.11
CA SER A 146 -13.68 0.93 2.54
C SER A 146 -14.53 -0.22 1.99
N GLY A 147 -13.91 -1.18 1.34
CA GLY A 147 -14.56 -2.33 0.73
C GLY A 147 -13.92 -3.65 1.14
N LEU A 148 -14.75 -4.70 1.30
CA LEU A 148 -14.31 -6.09 1.49
C LEU A 148 -15.02 -6.96 0.47
N HIS A 149 -14.27 -7.58 -0.43
CA HIS A 149 -14.76 -8.44 -1.49
C HIS A 149 -14.41 -9.90 -1.15
N ASN A 150 -15.41 -10.70 -0.84
CA ASN A 150 -15.23 -12.07 -0.34
C ASN A 150 -14.76 -13.08 -1.40
N GLY A 151 -14.41 -12.64 -2.60
CA GLY A 151 -13.96 -13.50 -3.69
C GLY A 151 -15.09 -14.35 -4.30
N ALA A 152 -14.94 -14.64 -5.59
CA ALA A 152 -15.85 -15.55 -6.28
C ALA A 152 -15.50 -17.01 -5.93
N GLN A 153 -16.49 -17.84 -5.72
CA GLN A 153 -16.34 -19.29 -5.52
C GLN A 153 -16.86 -20.05 -6.74
N ASN A 154 -16.07 -21.01 -7.23
CA ASN A 154 -16.45 -21.87 -8.33
C ASN A 154 -16.21 -23.33 -7.93
N GLN A 155 -17.20 -24.20 -8.16
CA GLN A 155 -17.11 -25.62 -7.85
C GLN A 155 -16.26 -26.41 -8.84
N GLU A 156 -16.01 -25.86 -10.04
CA GLU A 156 -15.25 -26.52 -11.09
C GLU A 156 -13.75 -26.24 -11.04
N GLY A 157 -13.31 -25.26 -10.27
CA GLY A 157 -11.91 -24.82 -10.21
C GLY A 157 -11.23 -25.15 -8.88
N GLY A 158 -10.02 -25.73 -8.92
CA GLY A 158 -9.18 -26.02 -7.75
C GLY A 158 -8.22 -24.88 -7.39
N SER A 159 -8.57 -23.61 -7.61
CA SER A 159 -7.73 -22.46 -7.29
C SER A 159 -7.92 -22.02 -5.83
N VAL A 160 -6.87 -21.39 -5.28
CA VAL A 160 -6.93 -20.77 -3.95
C VAL A 160 -7.95 -19.64 -3.95
N VAL A 161 -8.80 -19.59 -2.93
CA VAL A 161 -9.74 -18.48 -2.77
C VAL A 161 -8.97 -17.21 -2.44
N GLN A 162 -9.22 -16.17 -3.22
CA GLN A 162 -8.65 -14.85 -2.99
C GLN A 162 -9.73 -13.88 -2.51
N VAL A 163 -9.35 -13.02 -1.59
CA VAL A 163 -10.18 -11.94 -1.06
C VAL A 163 -9.48 -10.62 -1.38
N SER A 164 -10.24 -9.65 -1.83
CA SER A 164 -9.69 -8.31 -2.03
C SER A 164 -10.32 -7.30 -1.08
N VAL A 165 -9.51 -6.35 -0.69
CA VAL A 165 -9.85 -5.24 0.21
C VAL A 165 -9.47 -3.94 -0.44
N ASP A 166 -10.34 -2.95 -0.36
CA ASP A 166 -10.03 -1.60 -0.81
C ASP A 166 -9.63 -0.74 0.39
N PHE A 167 -8.43 -0.20 0.33
CA PHE A 167 -7.91 0.76 1.30
C PHE A 167 -8.11 2.18 0.84
N VAL A 168 -8.68 2.99 1.70
CA VAL A 168 -8.63 4.44 1.58
C VAL A 168 -7.36 4.95 2.22
N ILE A 169 -6.56 5.67 1.44
CA ILE A 169 -5.31 6.28 1.89
C ILE A 169 -5.52 7.79 2.03
N SER A 170 -5.37 8.30 3.24
CA SER A 170 -5.49 9.73 3.50
C SER A 170 -4.19 10.50 3.20
N LYS A 171 -3.05 9.83 3.33
CA LYS A 171 -1.72 10.40 3.14
C LYS A 171 -0.70 9.32 2.87
N ALA A 172 0.21 9.55 1.93
CA ALA A 172 1.39 8.73 1.72
C ALA A 172 2.66 9.53 2.06
N ILE A 173 3.58 8.94 2.80
CA ILE A 173 4.85 9.52 3.19
C ILE A 173 5.94 8.60 2.70
N TYR A 174 6.73 9.08 1.75
CA TYR A 174 7.87 8.35 1.21
C TYR A 174 9.04 8.45 2.18
N LEU A 175 9.48 7.29 2.68
CA LEU A 175 10.58 7.23 3.63
C LEU A 175 11.92 7.28 2.90
N THR A 176 12.84 8.09 3.42
CA THR A 176 14.20 8.22 2.87
C THR A 176 15.11 7.12 3.45
N LYS A 177 16.29 6.92 2.84
CA LYS A 177 17.28 5.97 3.37
C LYS A 177 17.71 6.25 4.81
N SER A 178 17.67 7.50 5.25
CA SER A 178 17.95 7.88 6.65
C SER A 178 16.88 7.38 7.60
N ASP A 179 15.61 7.41 7.16
CA ASP A 179 14.46 6.98 7.96
C ASP A 179 14.39 5.44 8.09
N LEU A 180 15.00 4.72 7.15
CA LEU A 180 15.03 3.25 7.13
C LEU A 180 16.14 2.67 8.00
N ASN A 181 17.15 3.46 8.37
CA ASN A 181 18.31 3.04 9.16
C ASN A 181 18.25 3.54 10.62
N SER A 182 17.20 4.24 11.00
CA SER A 182 16.94 4.70 12.37
C SER A 182 16.00 3.75 13.09
#